data_44c3896111fec258c009fe3d7d833521
#
_entry.id   44c3896111fec258c009fe3d7d833521
#
_cell.length_a   1.000
_cell.length_b   1.000
_cell.length_c   1.000
_cell.angle_alpha   90.00
_cell.angle_beta   90.00
_cell.angle_gamma   90.00
#
_symmetry.space_group_name_H-M   'P 1'
#
loop_
_entity.id
_entity.type
_entity.pdbx_description
1 polymer ?
#
loop_
_entity_poly.entity_id
_entity_poly.type
_entity_poly.pdbx_seq_one_letter_code
_entity_poly.pdbx_strand_id
1 'polypeptide(L)'
;MYELKDVSKSYTKGRRKVVPFKHVSLVIEDGEFLTVQGPTGHGKTTFLMLLGALDKPSSGSIIFDGRNIADLPETQLVDIRARNFGYVFQNYNLLPTLTAAENVEAALVPLHIPAAQRRARALAALDDVGLSDRATHFPTELSGGEQQRVAIARALVKEPKVILADEPTGNLDEATRGEIVALLNRLWKERGMTLIVVTHETTVALQAPRTALITKGTLTMRDNRPPVAAASTGVRQPAARQPVAKPSRRRRAEA
;
A
#
# COMPACT_ATOMS: atom_id res chain seq x y z
N MET A 1 -1.61 -11.73 -2.17
CA MET A 1 -2.67 -11.18 -3.03
C MET A 1 -4.02 -11.20 -2.31
N TYR A 2 -4.85 -10.14 -2.52
CA TYR A 2 -6.23 -10.11 -2.03
C TYR A 2 -7.22 -10.25 -3.18
N GLU A 3 -8.29 -11.01 -2.92
CA GLU A 3 -9.48 -11.03 -3.75
C GLU A 3 -10.72 -10.81 -2.89
N LEU A 4 -11.37 -9.66 -3.05
CA LEU A 4 -12.62 -9.32 -2.38
C LEU A 4 -13.77 -9.68 -3.32
N LYS A 5 -14.77 -10.43 -2.80
CA LYS A 5 -15.95 -10.85 -3.57
C LYS A 5 -17.20 -10.39 -2.84
N ASP A 6 -17.88 -9.42 -3.41
CA ASP A 6 -19.18 -8.89 -2.94
C ASP A 6 -19.17 -8.48 -1.45
N VAL A 7 -18.07 -7.89 -1.01
CA VAL A 7 -17.85 -7.55 0.40
C VAL A 7 -18.73 -6.37 0.80
N SER A 8 -19.49 -6.56 1.88
CA SER A 8 -20.26 -5.49 2.50
C SER A 8 -19.98 -5.43 3.99
N LYS A 9 -20.04 -4.24 4.57
CA LYS A 9 -19.90 -4.04 6.01
C LYS A 9 -21.01 -3.15 6.54
N SER A 10 -21.60 -3.55 7.65
CA SER A 10 -22.56 -2.76 8.39
C SER A 10 -22.32 -2.87 9.90
N TYR A 11 -22.53 -1.75 10.61
CA TYR A 11 -22.52 -1.70 12.05
C TYR A 11 -23.90 -1.31 12.56
N THR A 12 -24.34 -1.91 13.65
CA THR A 12 -25.59 -1.55 14.34
C THR A 12 -25.22 -0.93 15.68
N LYS A 13 -25.60 0.32 15.91
CA LYS A 13 -25.41 1.03 17.17
C LYS A 13 -26.80 1.47 17.68
N GLY A 14 -27.38 0.70 18.58
CA GLY A 14 -28.76 0.88 19.01
C GLY A 14 -29.74 0.72 17.85
N ARG A 15 -30.57 1.74 17.56
CA ARG A 15 -31.50 1.72 16.43
C ARG A 15 -30.90 2.19 15.10
N ARG A 16 -29.67 2.70 15.10
CA ARG A 16 -29.02 3.24 13.89
C ARG A 16 -28.14 2.20 13.24
N LYS A 17 -28.38 1.94 11.94
CA LYS A 17 -27.51 1.12 11.09
C LYS A 17 -26.59 2.04 10.28
N VAL A 18 -25.28 1.81 10.34
CA VAL A 18 -24.27 2.49 9.54
C VAL A 18 -23.69 1.48 8.57
N VAL A 19 -23.63 1.84 7.30
CA VAL A 19 -23.13 0.96 6.24
C VAL A 19 -22.00 1.68 5.51
N PRO A 20 -20.74 1.45 5.91
CA PRO A 20 -19.58 2.10 5.31
C PRO A 20 -19.45 1.80 3.80
N PHE A 21 -19.69 0.58 3.38
CA PHE A 21 -19.69 0.18 1.97
C PHE A 21 -20.48 -1.12 1.74
N LYS A 22 -20.87 -1.31 0.47
CA LYS A 22 -21.68 -2.45 0.01
C LYS A 22 -21.13 -2.98 -1.31
N HIS A 23 -21.22 -4.30 -1.49
CA HIS A 23 -20.96 -4.99 -2.75
C HIS A 23 -19.61 -4.64 -3.39
N VAL A 24 -18.55 -4.54 -2.55
CA VAL A 24 -17.21 -4.26 -3.02
C VAL A 24 -16.55 -5.53 -3.53
N SER A 25 -16.16 -5.50 -4.81
CA SER A 25 -15.32 -6.52 -5.42
C SER A 25 -14.04 -5.87 -5.95
N LEU A 26 -12.89 -6.41 -5.56
CA LEU A 26 -11.59 -5.84 -5.86
C LEU A 26 -10.51 -6.90 -5.79
N VAL A 27 -9.56 -6.85 -6.71
CA VAL A 27 -8.30 -7.60 -6.65
C VAL A 27 -7.16 -6.62 -6.36
N ILE A 28 -6.31 -6.98 -5.39
CA ILE A 28 -5.06 -6.28 -5.06
C ILE A 28 -3.93 -7.29 -5.28
N GLU A 29 -3.03 -6.97 -6.18
CA GLU A 29 -1.93 -7.87 -6.55
C GLU A 29 -0.80 -7.87 -5.51
N ASP A 30 0.03 -8.91 -5.54
CA ASP A 30 1.26 -8.95 -4.73
C ASP A 30 2.20 -7.82 -5.17
N GLY A 31 2.83 -7.16 -4.20
CA GLY A 31 3.72 -6.04 -4.46
C GLY A 31 3.04 -4.75 -4.96
N GLU A 32 1.71 -4.70 -4.98
CA GLU A 32 0.98 -3.51 -5.41
C GLU A 32 1.07 -2.39 -4.37
N PHE A 33 1.23 -1.14 -4.85
CA PHE A 33 0.94 0.05 -4.05
C PHE A 33 -0.45 0.58 -4.41
N LEU A 34 -1.36 0.48 -3.47
CA LEU A 34 -2.75 0.94 -3.57
C LEU A 34 -3.01 2.05 -2.56
N THR A 35 -3.61 3.14 -2.98
CA THR A 35 -4.19 4.12 -2.04
C THR A 35 -5.70 3.96 -1.97
N VAL A 36 -6.25 4.22 -0.77
CA VAL A 36 -7.70 4.25 -0.53
C VAL A 36 -8.08 5.66 -0.12
N GLN A 37 -8.81 6.34 -0.97
CA GLN A 37 -9.20 7.74 -0.79
C GLN A 37 -10.71 7.88 -0.60
N GLY A 38 -11.12 8.94 0.07
CA GLY A 38 -12.53 9.28 0.27
C GLY A 38 -12.73 10.24 1.44
N PRO A 39 -13.89 10.87 1.57
CA PRO A 39 -14.19 11.78 2.67
C PRO A 39 -14.09 11.10 4.04
N THR A 40 -13.89 11.90 5.09
CA THR A 40 -13.88 11.41 6.48
C THR A 40 -15.21 10.74 6.83
N GLY A 41 -15.16 9.62 7.55
CA GLY A 41 -16.36 8.86 7.94
C GLY A 41 -16.95 7.95 6.85
N HIS A 42 -16.34 7.85 5.67
CA HIS A 42 -16.85 7.01 4.56
C HIS A 42 -16.30 5.58 4.56
N GLY A 43 -15.72 5.11 5.67
CA GLY A 43 -15.38 3.69 5.84
C GLY A 43 -13.97 3.29 5.41
N LYS A 44 -13.06 4.24 5.13
CA LYS A 44 -11.66 3.94 4.75
C LYS A 44 -10.94 3.08 5.78
N THR A 45 -10.93 3.52 7.05
CA THR A 45 -10.36 2.75 8.18
C THR A 45 -11.03 1.38 8.32
N THR A 46 -12.37 1.32 8.17
CA THR A 46 -13.11 0.05 8.18
C THR A 46 -12.62 -0.89 7.07
N PHE A 47 -12.42 -0.37 5.87
CA PHE A 47 -11.89 -1.15 4.75
C PHE A 47 -10.49 -1.71 5.07
N LEU A 48 -9.62 -0.87 5.62
CA LEU A 48 -8.28 -1.29 6.06
C LEU A 48 -8.33 -2.37 7.15
N MET A 49 -9.25 -2.22 8.14
CA MET A 49 -9.45 -3.20 9.21
C MET A 49 -9.89 -4.57 8.67
N LEU A 50 -10.73 -4.59 7.64
CA LEU A 50 -11.14 -5.85 7.01
C LEU A 50 -9.97 -6.53 6.28
N LEU A 51 -9.19 -5.76 5.52
CA LEU A 51 -7.99 -6.30 4.84
C LEU A 51 -6.97 -6.83 5.84
N GLY A 52 -6.84 -6.17 6.98
CA GLY A 52 -5.94 -6.57 8.06
C GLY A 52 -6.48 -7.67 8.97
N ALA A 53 -7.65 -8.22 8.70
CA ALA A 53 -8.30 -9.21 9.57
C ALA A 53 -8.48 -8.72 11.02
N LEU A 54 -8.62 -7.39 11.23
CA LEU A 54 -8.97 -6.79 12.53
C LEU A 54 -10.47 -6.69 12.74
N ASP A 55 -11.25 -6.84 11.66
CA ASP A 55 -12.70 -6.90 11.68
C ASP A 55 -13.17 -7.90 10.60
N LYS A 56 -14.42 -8.34 10.68
CA LYS A 56 -15.03 -9.28 9.72
C LYS A 56 -16.05 -8.57 8.84
N PRO A 57 -16.18 -8.92 7.55
CA PRO A 57 -17.27 -8.42 6.73
C PRO A 57 -18.63 -8.88 7.25
N SER A 58 -19.69 -8.12 6.93
CA SER A 58 -21.08 -8.52 7.22
C SER A 58 -21.61 -9.51 6.18
N SER A 59 -21.07 -9.44 4.95
CA SER A 59 -21.31 -10.40 3.87
C SER A 59 -20.18 -10.36 2.84
N GLY A 60 -20.12 -11.35 1.98
CA GLY A 60 -19.05 -11.52 0.99
C GLY A 60 -17.83 -12.23 1.56
N SER A 61 -16.79 -12.39 0.77
CA SER A 61 -15.56 -13.08 1.15
C SER A 61 -14.33 -12.22 0.89
N ILE A 62 -13.30 -12.38 1.73
CA ILE A 62 -11.99 -11.74 1.60
C ILE A 62 -10.97 -12.86 1.55
N ILE A 63 -10.46 -13.11 0.36
CA ILE A 63 -9.45 -14.14 0.14
C ILE A 63 -8.09 -13.47 0.20
N PHE A 64 -7.24 -13.94 1.10
CA PHE A 64 -5.83 -13.56 1.23
C PHE A 64 -4.96 -14.80 1.06
N ASP A 65 -4.05 -14.77 0.09
CA ASP A 65 -3.18 -15.91 -0.25
C ASP A 65 -3.96 -17.23 -0.42
N GLY A 66 -5.10 -17.18 -1.13
CA GLY A 66 -5.95 -18.34 -1.40
C GLY A 66 -6.84 -18.78 -0.23
N ARG A 67 -6.81 -18.12 0.93
CA ARG A 67 -7.61 -18.46 2.11
C ARG A 67 -8.66 -17.38 2.39
N ASN A 68 -9.91 -17.76 2.58
CA ASN A 68 -10.96 -16.81 2.99
C ASN A 68 -10.77 -16.44 4.46
N ILE A 69 -10.19 -15.27 4.74
CA ILE A 69 -9.92 -14.80 6.10
C ILE A 69 -11.18 -14.41 6.86
N ALA A 70 -12.31 -14.18 6.17
CA ALA A 70 -13.59 -13.89 6.82
C ALA A 70 -14.14 -15.08 7.64
N ASP A 71 -13.85 -16.31 7.21
CA ASP A 71 -14.37 -17.54 7.81
C ASP A 71 -13.41 -18.15 8.84
N LEU A 72 -12.19 -17.64 8.94
CA LEU A 72 -11.20 -18.22 9.84
C LEU A 72 -11.52 -17.93 11.32
N PRO A 73 -11.23 -18.88 12.22
CA PRO A 73 -11.30 -18.66 13.66
C PRO A 73 -10.20 -17.67 14.10
N GLU A 74 -10.43 -16.97 15.21
CA GLU A 74 -9.52 -15.94 15.72
C GLU A 74 -8.10 -16.48 15.96
N THR A 75 -7.96 -17.71 16.42
CA THR A 75 -6.65 -18.36 16.63
C THR A 75 -5.77 -18.39 15.37
N GLN A 76 -6.38 -18.62 14.20
CA GLN A 76 -5.67 -18.60 12.92
C GLN A 76 -5.45 -17.17 12.42
N LEU A 77 -6.40 -16.26 12.68
CA LEU A 77 -6.25 -14.85 12.32
C LEU A 77 -5.11 -14.18 13.09
N VAL A 78 -4.89 -14.53 14.37
CA VAL A 78 -3.75 -14.04 15.16
C VAL A 78 -2.44 -14.38 14.47
N ASP A 79 -2.24 -15.62 14.02
CA ASP A 79 -1.02 -16.04 13.33
C ASP A 79 -0.84 -15.35 11.97
N ILE A 80 -1.93 -15.21 11.20
CA ILE A 80 -1.92 -14.49 9.93
C ILE A 80 -1.51 -13.03 10.15
N ARG A 81 -2.10 -12.33 11.13
CA ARG A 81 -1.75 -10.94 11.46
C ARG A 81 -0.31 -10.81 11.90
N ALA A 82 0.14 -11.72 12.76
CA ALA A 82 1.51 -11.69 13.27
C ALA A 82 2.56 -11.83 12.17
N ARG A 83 2.32 -12.68 11.18
CA ARG A 83 3.31 -13.01 10.14
C ARG A 83 3.20 -12.16 8.88
N ASN A 84 1.98 -11.73 8.50
CA ASN A 84 1.77 -11.20 7.15
C ASN A 84 1.44 -9.71 7.12
N PHE A 85 0.94 -9.10 8.22
CA PHE A 85 0.45 -7.73 8.19
C PHE A 85 1.26 -6.80 9.08
N GLY A 86 1.78 -5.71 8.53
CA GLY A 86 2.30 -4.57 9.28
C GLY A 86 1.26 -3.47 9.33
N TYR A 87 1.07 -2.85 10.51
CA TYR A 87 0.10 -1.76 10.68
C TYR A 87 0.81 -0.48 11.03
N VAL A 88 0.46 0.60 10.33
CA VAL A 88 0.89 1.97 10.60
C VAL A 88 -0.36 2.81 10.83
N PHE A 89 -0.47 3.46 11.98
CA PHE A 89 -1.64 4.25 12.38
C PHE A 89 -1.33 5.74 12.42
N GLN A 90 -2.34 6.57 12.24
CA GLN A 90 -2.26 8.03 12.29
C GLN A 90 -1.70 8.53 13.63
N ASN A 91 -2.08 7.92 14.75
CA ASN A 91 -1.63 8.31 16.10
C ASN A 91 -0.42 7.50 16.56
N TYR A 92 0.36 6.93 15.64
CA TYR A 92 1.57 6.12 15.90
C TYR A 92 1.30 4.85 16.72
N ASN A 93 0.44 4.92 17.74
CA ASN A 93 0.10 3.85 18.69
C ASN A 93 1.34 3.20 19.29
N LEU A 94 2.31 4.02 19.69
CA LEU A 94 3.47 3.57 20.43
C LEU A 94 3.10 3.38 21.91
N LEU A 95 3.73 2.40 22.52
CA LEU A 95 3.62 2.16 23.97
C LEU A 95 4.51 3.18 24.68
N PRO A 96 3.95 4.13 25.46
CA PRO A 96 4.70 5.26 26.00
C PRO A 96 5.74 4.85 27.07
N THR A 97 5.58 3.66 27.65
CA THR A 97 6.47 3.08 28.67
C THR A 97 7.62 2.27 28.07
N LEU A 98 7.65 2.10 26.77
CA LEU A 98 8.68 1.38 26.03
C LEU A 98 9.52 2.34 25.20
N THR A 99 10.82 2.09 25.09
CA THR A 99 11.73 2.80 24.19
C THR A 99 11.36 2.53 22.72
N ALA A 100 11.95 3.28 21.79
CA ALA A 100 11.76 3.06 20.35
C ALA A 100 12.07 1.61 19.94
N ALA A 101 13.22 1.07 20.40
CA ALA A 101 13.59 -0.30 20.09
C ALA A 101 12.63 -1.33 20.72
N GLU A 102 12.19 -1.14 21.94
CA GLU A 102 11.26 -2.04 22.61
C GLU A 102 9.86 -2.00 21.95
N ASN A 103 9.41 -0.84 21.47
CA ASN A 103 8.20 -0.72 20.65
C ASN A 103 8.30 -1.54 19.38
N VAL A 104 9.45 -1.57 18.71
CA VAL A 104 9.69 -2.38 17.52
C VAL A 104 9.80 -3.86 17.89
N GLU A 105 10.51 -4.21 18.96
CA GLU A 105 10.63 -5.59 19.46
C GLU A 105 9.27 -6.22 19.81
N ALA A 106 8.33 -5.43 20.34
CA ALA A 106 7.01 -5.90 20.73
C ALA A 106 6.26 -6.58 19.56
N ALA A 107 6.47 -6.14 18.32
CA ALA A 107 5.85 -6.74 17.14
C ALA A 107 6.35 -8.17 16.84
N LEU A 108 7.51 -8.55 17.36
CA LEU A 108 8.13 -9.87 17.18
C LEU A 108 7.77 -10.88 18.27
N VAL A 109 7.18 -10.42 19.39
CA VAL A 109 6.81 -11.29 20.51
C VAL A 109 5.88 -12.44 20.09
N PRO A 110 4.83 -12.22 19.31
CA PRO A 110 3.94 -13.29 18.87
C PRO A 110 4.60 -14.33 17.94
N LEU A 111 5.79 -14.05 17.43
CA LEU A 111 6.52 -14.95 16.52
C LEU A 111 7.44 -15.92 17.29
N HIS A 112 7.47 -15.85 18.62
CA HIS A 112 8.30 -16.69 19.51
C HIS A 112 9.82 -16.62 19.19
N ILE A 113 10.28 -15.48 18.68
CA ILE A 113 11.70 -15.23 18.37
C ILE A 113 12.46 -14.98 19.67
N PRO A 114 13.67 -15.55 19.88
CA PRO A 114 14.49 -15.30 21.05
C PRO A 114 14.80 -13.81 21.27
N ALA A 115 14.85 -13.35 22.53
CA ALA A 115 15.01 -11.93 22.87
C ALA A 115 16.20 -11.24 22.18
N ALA A 116 17.37 -11.91 22.19
CA ALA A 116 18.57 -11.35 21.54
C ALA A 116 18.36 -11.12 20.03
N GLN A 117 17.66 -12.04 19.34
CA GLN A 117 17.34 -11.87 17.92
C GLN A 117 16.28 -10.79 17.70
N ARG A 118 15.27 -10.68 18.59
CA ARG A 118 14.30 -9.59 18.50
C ARG A 118 14.98 -8.24 18.60
N ARG A 119 15.90 -8.10 19.58
CA ARG A 119 16.68 -6.85 19.77
C ARG A 119 17.48 -6.49 18.52
N ALA A 120 18.21 -7.45 17.97
CA ALA A 120 19.03 -7.23 16.77
C ALA A 120 18.15 -6.80 15.56
N ARG A 121 17.02 -7.48 15.34
CA ARG A 121 16.07 -7.11 14.26
C ARG A 121 15.45 -5.73 14.48
N ALA A 122 15.11 -5.39 15.72
CA ALA A 122 14.54 -4.08 16.03
C ALA A 122 15.52 -2.94 15.75
N LEU A 123 16.80 -3.11 16.12
CA LEU A 123 17.84 -2.12 15.82
C LEU A 123 18.05 -1.96 14.32
N ALA A 124 18.11 -3.06 13.57
CA ALA A 124 18.20 -3.01 12.11
C ALA A 124 16.98 -2.32 11.47
N ALA A 125 15.77 -2.59 11.97
CA ALA A 125 14.56 -1.92 11.48
C ALA A 125 14.52 -0.42 11.80
N LEU A 126 15.11 0.01 12.92
CA LEU A 126 15.26 1.43 13.24
C LEU A 126 16.31 2.10 12.34
N ASP A 127 17.39 1.39 12.00
CA ASP A 127 18.38 1.86 11.03
C ASP A 127 17.77 2.09 9.64
N ASP A 128 16.95 1.17 9.15
CA ASP A 128 16.23 1.28 7.87
C ASP A 128 15.37 2.55 7.76
N VAL A 129 14.90 3.06 8.89
CA VAL A 129 14.09 4.30 8.94
C VAL A 129 14.89 5.52 9.40
N GLY A 130 16.22 5.39 9.60
CA GLY A 130 17.12 6.48 9.98
C GLY A 130 17.01 6.91 11.44
N LEU A 131 16.80 5.95 12.36
CA LEU A 131 16.64 6.19 13.80
C LEU A 131 17.61 5.36 14.68
N SER A 132 18.78 5.02 14.18
CA SER A 132 19.78 4.23 14.93
C SER A 132 20.16 4.89 16.25
N ASP A 133 20.32 6.20 16.26
CA ASP A 133 20.70 7.02 17.43
C ASP A 133 19.52 7.31 18.38
N ARG A 134 18.31 6.93 18.02
CA ARG A 134 17.07 7.11 18.81
C ARG A 134 16.56 5.82 19.46
N ALA A 135 17.26 4.71 19.32
CA ALA A 135 16.79 3.38 19.75
C ALA A 135 16.40 3.31 21.23
N THR A 136 17.05 4.09 22.10
CA THR A 136 16.81 4.13 23.56
C THR A 136 15.85 5.22 24.01
N HIS A 137 15.37 6.09 23.12
CA HIS A 137 14.45 7.17 23.44
C HIS A 137 13.02 6.64 23.65
N PHE A 138 12.32 7.24 24.60
CA PHE A 138 10.88 7.01 24.79
C PHE A 138 10.06 7.84 23.79
N PRO A 139 8.81 7.46 23.48
CA PRO A 139 7.96 8.22 22.57
C PRO A 139 7.81 9.71 22.89
N THR A 140 7.82 10.08 24.17
CA THR A 140 7.74 11.47 24.64
C THR A 140 9.00 12.30 24.34
N GLU A 141 10.11 11.66 24.02
CA GLU A 141 11.38 12.29 23.66
C GLU A 141 11.57 12.41 22.13
N LEU A 142 10.60 11.89 21.35
CA LEU A 142 10.63 11.85 19.90
C LEU A 142 9.65 12.86 19.30
N SER A 143 10.09 13.51 18.22
CA SER A 143 9.19 14.31 17.38
C SER A 143 8.10 13.44 16.74
N GLY A 144 7.03 14.06 16.22
CA GLY A 144 5.96 13.32 15.54
C GLY A 144 6.45 12.51 14.34
N GLY A 145 7.38 13.05 13.57
CA GLY A 145 8.00 12.34 12.44
C GLY A 145 8.86 11.15 12.88
N GLU A 146 9.63 11.30 13.97
CA GLU A 146 10.41 10.20 14.55
C GLU A 146 9.48 9.11 15.12
N GLN A 147 8.41 9.48 15.83
CA GLN A 147 7.40 8.51 16.30
C GLN A 147 6.78 7.73 15.15
N GLN A 148 6.47 8.40 14.03
CA GLN A 148 5.94 7.74 12.84
C GLN A 148 6.96 6.79 12.20
N ARG A 149 8.24 7.18 12.16
CA ARG A 149 9.31 6.29 11.69
C ARG A 149 9.46 5.05 12.58
N VAL A 150 9.34 5.19 13.92
CA VAL A 150 9.30 4.04 14.84
C VAL A 150 8.08 3.14 14.55
N ALA A 151 6.90 3.71 14.31
CA ALA A 151 5.71 2.95 13.96
C ALA A 151 5.87 2.19 12.62
N ILE A 152 6.55 2.79 11.64
CA ILE A 152 6.91 2.14 10.37
C ILE A 152 7.91 1.01 10.60
N ALA A 153 8.97 1.22 11.37
CA ALA A 153 9.95 0.19 11.74
C ALA A 153 9.26 -1.00 12.44
N ARG A 154 8.36 -0.72 13.40
CA ARG A 154 7.55 -1.74 14.08
C ARG A 154 6.69 -2.55 13.10
N ALA A 155 6.13 -1.91 12.08
CA ALA A 155 5.35 -2.61 11.06
C ALA A 155 6.23 -3.52 10.19
N LEU A 156 7.45 -3.10 9.88
CA LEU A 156 8.39 -3.75 8.95
C LEU A 156 9.23 -4.87 9.58
N VAL A 157 9.49 -4.82 10.89
CA VAL A 157 10.47 -5.70 11.58
C VAL A 157 10.18 -7.19 11.45
N LYS A 158 8.95 -7.55 11.17
CA LYS A 158 8.51 -8.93 10.94
C LYS A 158 8.49 -9.34 9.46
N GLU A 159 8.99 -8.48 8.58
CA GLU A 159 9.04 -8.70 7.12
C GLU A 159 7.66 -9.08 6.54
N PRO A 160 6.64 -8.24 6.74
CA PRO A 160 5.27 -8.58 6.38
C PRO A 160 5.09 -8.58 4.87
N LYS A 161 4.13 -9.39 4.37
CA LYS A 161 3.71 -9.34 2.97
C LYS A 161 2.96 -8.06 2.63
N VAL A 162 2.25 -7.49 3.61
CA VAL A 162 1.39 -6.32 3.41
C VAL A 162 1.60 -5.30 4.53
N ILE A 163 1.81 -4.05 4.15
CA ILE A 163 1.71 -2.90 5.04
C ILE A 163 0.35 -2.23 4.85
N LEU A 164 -0.35 -2.04 5.95
CA LEU A 164 -1.64 -1.36 6.05
C LEU A 164 -1.44 -0.06 6.82
N ALA A 165 -1.50 1.07 6.13
CA ALA A 165 -1.27 2.39 6.71
C ALA A 165 -2.55 3.23 6.71
N ASP A 166 -3.03 3.60 7.91
CA ASP A 166 -4.20 4.45 8.09
C ASP A 166 -3.76 5.88 8.39
N GLU A 167 -3.91 6.76 7.39
CA GLU A 167 -3.52 8.18 7.42
C GLU A 167 -2.11 8.42 8.00
N PRO A 168 -1.05 7.76 7.45
CA PRO A 168 0.27 7.74 8.07
C PRO A 168 0.96 9.09 8.17
N THR A 169 0.38 10.14 7.59
CA THR A 169 0.91 11.51 7.55
C THR A 169 -0.04 12.54 8.16
N GLY A 170 -1.21 12.11 8.66
CA GLY A 170 -2.29 13.01 9.04
C GLY A 170 -1.98 13.95 10.22
N ASN A 171 -0.99 13.61 11.06
CA ASN A 171 -0.59 14.43 12.22
C ASN A 171 0.77 15.13 12.03
N LEU A 172 1.28 15.19 10.79
CA LEU A 172 2.61 15.72 10.48
C LEU A 172 2.51 17.04 9.71
N ASP A 173 3.51 17.90 9.91
CA ASP A 173 3.71 19.08 9.08
C ASP A 173 4.06 18.68 7.63
N GLU A 174 3.99 19.63 6.71
CA GLU A 174 4.12 19.38 5.27
C GLU A 174 5.51 18.82 4.88
N ALA A 175 6.58 19.31 5.50
CA ALA A 175 7.93 18.86 5.21
C ALA A 175 8.14 17.41 5.67
N THR A 176 7.81 17.12 6.93
CA THR A 176 7.89 15.77 7.52
C THR A 176 6.98 14.78 6.79
N ARG A 177 5.80 15.23 6.33
CA ARG A 177 4.88 14.42 5.50
C ARG A 177 5.57 13.92 4.23
N GLY A 178 6.24 14.83 3.50
CA GLY A 178 6.97 14.47 2.29
C GLY A 178 8.02 13.40 2.55
N GLU A 179 8.75 13.51 3.65
CA GLU A 179 9.77 12.54 4.06
C GLU A 179 9.17 11.15 4.36
N ILE A 180 8.04 11.10 5.09
CA ILE A 180 7.38 9.83 5.43
C ILE A 180 6.83 9.15 4.16
N VAL A 181 6.25 9.91 3.24
CA VAL A 181 5.76 9.36 1.96
C VAL A 181 6.92 8.84 1.12
N ALA A 182 8.03 9.58 1.04
CA ALA A 182 9.24 9.15 0.35
C ALA A 182 9.82 7.86 0.96
N LEU A 183 9.86 7.79 2.31
CA LEU A 183 10.30 6.61 3.04
C LEU A 183 9.44 5.38 2.70
N LEU A 184 8.10 5.50 2.77
CA LEU A 184 7.20 4.40 2.43
C LEU A 184 7.35 3.94 0.98
N ASN A 185 7.49 4.88 0.03
CA ASN A 185 7.75 4.58 -1.39
C ASN A 185 9.08 3.84 -1.60
N ARG A 186 10.15 4.26 -0.92
CA ARG A 186 11.46 3.60 -0.98
C ARG A 186 11.35 2.17 -0.47
N LEU A 187 10.80 1.98 0.74
CA LEU A 187 10.65 0.68 1.38
C LEU A 187 9.76 -0.28 0.58
N TRP A 188 8.67 0.23 -0.02
CA TRP A 188 7.83 -0.53 -0.92
C TRP A 188 8.62 -1.08 -2.12
N LYS A 189 9.39 -0.22 -2.79
CA LYS A 189 10.19 -0.61 -3.97
C LYS A 189 11.31 -1.59 -3.62
N GLU A 190 12.00 -1.35 -2.50
CA GLU A 190 13.14 -2.17 -2.07
C GLU A 190 12.72 -3.56 -1.60
N ARG A 191 11.57 -3.66 -0.92
CA ARG A 191 11.12 -4.90 -0.29
C ARG A 191 10.10 -5.70 -1.10
N GLY A 192 9.51 -5.11 -2.13
CA GLY A 192 8.51 -5.76 -2.99
C GLY A 192 7.21 -6.14 -2.27
N MET A 193 6.97 -5.59 -1.09
CA MET A 193 5.76 -5.84 -0.29
C MET A 193 4.54 -5.10 -0.87
N THR A 194 3.35 -5.57 -0.58
CA THR A 194 2.12 -4.83 -0.90
C THR A 194 1.96 -3.68 0.10
N LEU A 195 1.70 -2.47 -0.40
CA LEU A 195 1.48 -1.27 0.41
C LEU A 195 0.08 -0.72 0.18
N ILE A 196 -0.75 -0.68 1.22
CA ILE A 196 -2.10 -0.12 1.16
C ILE A 196 -2.17 1.08 2.11
N VAL A 197 -2.37 2.28 1.55
CA VAL A 197 -2.41 3.53 2.31
C VAL A 197 -3.80 4.15 2.22
N VAL A 198 -4.42 4.33 3.37
CA VAL A 198 -5.63 5.14 3.49
C VAL A 198 -5.22 6.59 3.68
N THR A 199 -5.77 7.48 2.89
CA THR A 199 -5.52 8.92 3.00
C THR A 199 -6.68 9.75 2.48
N HIS A 200 -6.84 10.96 2.99
CA HIS A 200 -7.71 11.98 2.39
C HIS A 200 -6.92 12.97 1.53
N GLU A 201 -5.58 12.89 1.54
CA GLU A 201 -4.70 13.80 0.82
C GLU A 201 -4.47 13.33 -0.61
N THR A 202 -4.82 14.19 -1.58
CA THR A 202 -4.68 13.86 -3.01
C THR A 202 -3.22 13.70 -3.43
N THR A 203 -2.31 14.49 -2.85
CA THR A 203 -0.86 14.42 -3.15
C THR A 203 -0.27 13.06 -2.77
N VAL A 204 -0.69 12.50 -1.63
CA VAL A 204 -0.28 11.16 -1.19
C VAL A 204 -0.96 10.09 -2.05
N ALA A 205 -2.25 10.26 -2.35
CA ALA A 205 -3.00 9.30 -3.15
C ALA A 205 -2.42 9.12 -4.57
N LEU A 206 -1.93 10.19 -5.18
CA LEU A 206 -1.33 10.16 -6.52
C LEU A 206 0.07 9.52 -6.57
N GLN A 207 0.69 9.22 -5.43
CA GLN A 207 1.96 8.47 -5.39
C GLN A 207 1.78 6.99 -5.74
N ALA A 208 0.58 6.44 -5.50
CA ALA A 208 0.29 5.06 -5.85
C ALA A 208 -0.11 4.92 -7.32
N PRO A 209 0.27 3.82 -7.98
CA PRO A 209 -0.18 3.49 -9.33
C PRO A 209 -1.70 3.39 -9.46
N ARG A 210 -2.40 2.95 -8.40
CA ARG A 210 -3.86 2.80 -8.37
C ARG A 210 -4.46 3.42 -7.10
N THR A 211 -5.64 4.00 -7.25
CA THR A 211 -6.43 4.57 -6.14
C THR A 211 -7.83 3.95 -6.11
N ALA A 212 -8.22 3.45 -4.95
CA ALA A 212 -9.59 3.04 -4.65
C ALA A 212 -10.32 4.24 -4.02
N LEU A 213 -11.36 4.74 -4.68
CA LEU A 213 -12.18 5.84 -4.19
C LEU A 213 -13.41 5.28 -3.48
N ILE A 214 -13.56 5.55 -2.18
CA ILE A 214 -14.76 5.18 -1.41
C ILE A 214 -15.64 6.41 -1.26
N THR A 215 -16.81 6.36 -1.88
CA THR A 215 -17.79 7.45 -1.83
C THR A 215 -19.20 6.89 -1.67
N LYS A 216 -19.93 7.33 -0.64
CA LYS A 216 -21.34 6.94 -0.35
C LYS A 216 -21.55 5.41 -0.35
N GLY A 217 -20.55 4.67 0.16
CA GLY A 217 -20.63 3.21 0.30
C GLY A 217 -20.29 2.42 -0.96
N THR A 218 -19.87 3.06 -2.03
CA THR A 218 -19.34 2.44 -3.26
C THR A 218 -17.84 2.61 -3.34
N LEU A 219 -17.15 1.62 -3.90
CA LEU A 219 -15.71 1.69 -4.21
C LEU A 219 -15.53 1.72 -5.72
N THR A 220 -14.80 2.71 -6.22
CA THR A 220 -14.42 2.81 -7.64
C THR A 220 -12.90 2.87 -7.76
N MET A 221 -12.36 2.21 -8.79
CA MET A 221 -10.91 2.19 -9.03
C MET A 221 -10.51 3.28 -10.02
N ARG A 222 -9.40 3.95 -9.75
CA ARG A 222 -8.71 4.88 -10.64
C ARG A 222 -7.28 4.40 -10.86
N ASP A 223 -6.86 4.34 -12.13
CA ASP A 223 -5.47 4.15 -12.50
C ASP A 223 -4.78 5.52 -12.57
N ASN A 224 -3.72 5.70 -11.81
CA ASN A 224 -2.94 6.94 -11.76
C ASN A 224 -1.71 6.89 -12.68
N ARG A 225 -1.42 5.72 -13.28
CA ARG A 225 -0.31 5.58 -14.21
C ARG A 225 -0.57 6.44 -15.45
N PRO A 226 0.44 7.13 -15.99
CA PRO A 226 0.29 7.82 -17.25
C PRO A 226 -0.13 6.80 -18.32
N PRO A 227 -1.02 7.18 -19.26
CA PRO A 227 -1.38 6.27 -20.35
C PRO A 227 -0.10 5.81 -21.04
N VAL A 228 0.09 4.50 -21.14
CA VAL A 228 1.19 3.92 -21.92
C VAL A 228 1.00 4.46 -23.33
N ALA A 229 1.92 5.32 -23.81
CA ALA A 229 1.89 5.77 -25.18
C ALA A 229 1.82 4.52 -26.06
N ALA A 230 0.71 4.38 -26.81
CA ALA A 230 0.54 3.27 -27.72
C ALA A 230 1.81 3.23 -28.57
N ALA A 231 2.57 2.15 -28.46
CA ALA A 231 3.72 1.92 -29.31
C ALA A 231 3.19 2.11 -30.73
N SER A 232 3.58 3.19 -31.38
CA SER A 232 3.22 3.44 -32.77
C SER A 232 3.76 2.26 -33.55
N THR A 233 2.90 1.31 -33.87
CA THR A 233 3.16 0.31 -34.91
C THR A 233 3.37 1.11 -36.15
N GLY A 234 4.63 1.46 -36.40
CA GLY A 234 5.07 2.07 -37.64
C GLY A 234 4.76 1.09 -38.78
N VAL A 235 3.56 1.24 -39.33
CA VAL A 235 3.26 0.68 -40.62
C VAL A 235 4.22 1.41 -41.59
N ARG A 236 5.35 0.75 -41.90
CA ARG A 236 6.20 1.16 -43.00
C ARG A 236 5.32 1.15 -44.24
N GLN A 237 4.96 2.35 -44.74
CA GLN A 237 4.41 2.48 -46.08
C GLN A 237 5.45 1.88 -47.04
N PRO A 238 5.05 0.98 -47.94
CA PRO A 238 5.93 0.47 -48.99
C PRO A 238 6.35 1.65 -49.86
N ALA A 239 7.66 1.81 -50.01
CA ALA A 239 8.26 2.84 -50.86
C ALA A 239 7.66 2.80 -52.26
N ALA A 240 7.09 3.91 -52.71
CA ALA A 240 6.60 4.07 -54.07
C ALA A 240 7.76 3.80 -55.07
N ARG A 241 7.58 2.78 -55.90
CA ARG A 241 8.49 2.45 -57.02
C ARG A 241 8.55 3.65 -57.96
N GLN A 242 9.70 4.29 -58.09
CA GLN A 242 9.95 5.28 -59.12
C GLN A 242 9.86 4.62 -60.50
N PRO A 243 9.21 5.25 -61.51
CA PRO A 243 9.13 4.71 -62.86
C PRO A 243 10.51 4.76 -63.55
N VAL A 244 10.91 3.61 -64.04
CA VAL A 244 12.15 3.43 -64.83
C VAL A 244 12.06 4.24 -66.10
N ALA A 245 12.96 5.20 -66.33
CA ALA A 245 13.09 6.00 -67.54
C ALA A 245 13.48 5.11 -68.73
N LYS A 246 12.70 5.17 -69.84
CA LYS A 246 12.99 4.52 -71.12
C LYS A 246 14.21 5.10 -71.75
N PRO A 247 15.16 4.29 -72.33
CA PRO A 247 16.33 4.81 -73.06
C PRO A 247 15.92 5.47 -74.38
N SER A 248 16.41 6.70 -74.62
CA SER A 248 16.24 7.45 -75.86
C SER A 248 16.99 6.79 -77.03
N ARG A 249 16.25 6.52 -78.10
CA ARG A 249 16.79 6.06 -79.40
C ARG A 249 17.62 7.20 -80.04
N ARG A 250 18.94 7.01 -80.08
CA ARG A 250 19.76 7.83 -80.97
C ARG A 250 19.47 7.49 -82.40
N ARG A 251 19.01 8.48 -83.20
CA ARG A 251 19.00 8.43 -84.63
C ARG A 251 20.42 8.52 -85.15
N ARG A 252 20.79 7.53 -85.98
CA ARG A 252 21.93 7.66 -86.89
C ARG A 252 21.55 8.63 -88.01
N ALA A 253 22.34 9.68 -88.23
CA ALA A 253 22.36 10.41 -89.47
C ALA A 253 23.52 9.90 -90.31
N GLU A 254 23.22 9.54 -91.53
CA GLU A 254 24.16 9.20 -92.60
C GLU A 254 24.62 10.49 -93.22
N ALA A 255 25.94 10.63 -93.46
CA ALA A 255 26.59 11.10 -94.66
C ALA A 255 28.10 10.96 -94.43
#